data_7b950f8fe4bde9abed8a85eda5941828
#
_entry.id   7b950f8fe4bde9abed8a85eda5941828
#
_cell.length_a   1.000
_cell.length_b   1.000
_cell.length_c   1.000
_cell.angle_alpha   90.00
_cell.angle_beta   90.00
_cell.angle_gamma   90.00
#
_symmetry.space_group_name_H-M   'P 1'
#
loop_
_entity.id
_entity.type
_entity.pdbx_description
1 polymer ?
#
loop_
_entity_poly.entity_id
_entity_poly.type
_entity_poly.pdbx_seq_one_letter_code
_entity_poly.pdbx_strand_id
1 'polypeptide(L)'
;MNRVTRIIFADSDGLSRAPMAAALFSVIYNKKDVEVFSRGIHVAFEEPLNPKADAVMIGNDIETDGLKARALKNYEITDRTIIFTMEARERADILSSFESARGENVRVLSDYVGDQLEIMDPYGGTIQSYGLCFELIKTTIMKLVAMLEDDGIFVREDD
;
A
#
# COMPACT_ATOMS: atom_id res chain seq x y z
N MET A 1 -22.31 5.20 -1.07
CA MET A 1 -21.07 4.75 -0.41
C MET A 1 -20.97 3.24 -0.45
N ASN A 2 -19.90 2.70 -1.01
CA ASN A 2 -19.64 1.26 -1.02
C ASN A 2 -18.62 0.89 0.04
N ARG A 3 -18.93 -0.13 0.84
CA ARG A 3 -17.97 -0.67 1.80
C ARG A 3 -16.79 -1.28 1.06
N VAL A 4 -15.56 -0.94 1.50
CA VAL A 4 -14.34 -1.50 0.93
C VAL A 4 -14.21 -2.98 1.30
N THR A 5 -13.95 -3.80 0.30
CA THR A 5 -13.66 -5.23 0.46
C THR A 5 -12.25 -5.59 -0.01
N ARG A 6 -11.54 -4.64 -0.64
CA ARG A 6 -10.18 -4.83 -1.14
C ARG A 6 -9.35 -3.58 -0.91
N ILE A 7 -8.21 -3.74 -0.27
CA ILE A 7 -7.21 -2.69 -0.09
C ILE A 7 -5.98 -3.06 -0.90
N ILE A 8 -5.52 -2.14 -1.75
CA ILE A 8 -4.29 -2.30 -2.52
C ILE A 8 -3.31 -1.23 -2.05
N PHE A 9 -2.15 -1.65 -1.55
CA PHE A 9 -1.03 -0.74 -1.34
C PHE A 9 -0.20 -0.74 -2.62
N ALA A 10 0.03 0.42 -3.18
CA ALA A 10 0.71 0.57 -4.46
C ALA A 10 1.84 1.59 -4.37
N ASP A 11 2.94 1.30 -5.03
CA ASP A 11 4.03 2.22 -5.26
C ASP A 11 4.53 2.08 -6.70
N SER A 12 5.64 2.73 -7.04
CA SER A 12 6.12 2.76 -8.42
C SER A 12 6.51 1.38 -8.94
N ASP A 13 7.26 0.58 -8.15
CA ASP A 13 7.86 -0.68 -8.60
C ASP A 13 7.38 -1.94 -7.86
N GLY A 14 6.66 -1.78 -6.75
CA GLY A 14 6.16 -2.91 -5.95
C GLY A 14 7.24 -3.68 -5.19
N LEU A 15 8.45 -3.12 -5.03
CA LEU A 15 9.60 -3.85 -4.49
C LEU A 15 9.84 -3.64 -3.00
N SER A 16 9.39 -2.54 -2.41
CA SER A 16 9.74 -2.18 -1.03
C SER A 16 8.58 -1.65 -0.21
N ARG A 17 8.09 -0.44 -0.48
CA ARG A 17 7.11 0.25 0.37
C ARG A 17 5.75 -0.42 0.36
N ALA A 18 5.22 -0.72 -0.80
CA ALA A 18 3.91 -1.36 -0.93
C ALA A 18 3.90 -2.75 -0.26
N PRO A 19 4.89 -3.62 -0.48
CA PRO A 19 4.94 -4.91 0.23
C PRO A 19 5.03 -4.76 1.75
N MET A 20 5.84 -3.82 2.25
CA MET A 20 5.96 -3.56 3.68
C MET A 20 4.63 -3.09 4.28
N ALA A 21 3.94 -2.20 3.59
CA ALA A 21 2.63 -1.69 4.03
C ALA A 21 1.57 -2.81 4.04
N ALA A 22 1.50 -3.62 3.00
CA ALA A 22 0.55 -4.72 2.90
C ALA A 22 0.79 -5.77 3.99
N ALA A 23 2.04 -6.14 4.22
CA ALA A 23 2.42 -7.10 5.26
C ALA A 23 2.09 -6.59 6.65
N LEU A 24 2.43 -5.33 6.94
CA LEU A 24 2.13 -4.70 8.23
C LEU A 24 0.62 -4.57 8.46
N PHE A 25 -0.13 -4.18 7.44
CA PHE A 25 -1.59 -4.11 7.54
C PHE A 25 -2.17 -5.48 7.89
N SER A 26 -1.72 -6.53 7.22
CA SER A 26 -2.21 -7.90 7.45
C SER A 26 -1.89 -8.41 8.86
N VAL A 27 -0.76 -7.98 9.45
CA VAL A 27 -0.39 -8.35 10.82
C VAL A 27 -1.18 -7.53 11.86
N ILE A 28 -1.34 -6.23 11.64
CA ILE A 28 -1.96 -5.32 12.60
C ILE A 28 -3.48 -5.42 12.54
N TYR A 29 -4.07 -5.45 11.35
CA TYR A 29 -5.50 -5.62 11.12
C TYR A 29 -5.80 -7.10 10.95
N ASN A 30 -6.10 -7.79 12.03
CA ASN A 30 -6.23 -9.26 12.01
C ASN A 30 -7.64 -9.78 11.70
N LYS A 31 -8.52 -8.94 11.20
CA LYS A 31 -9.81 -9.35 10.66
C LYS A 31 -9.63 -9.81 9.20
N LYS A 32 -10.51 -10.73 8.76
CA LYS A 32 -10.44 -11.31 7.40
C LYS A 32 -11.58 -10.85 6.51
N ASP A 33 -12.08 -9.64 6.73
CA ASP A 33 -13.19 -9.07 5.98
C ASP A 33 -12.78 -8.23 4.77
N VAL A 34 -11.47 -8.04 4.56
CA VAL A 34 -10.91 -7.35 3.39
C VAL A 34 -9.76 -8.16 2.78
N GLU A 35 -9.66 -8.12 1.45
CA GLU A 35 -8.49 -8.59 0.74
C GLU A 35 -7.42 -7.51 0.78
N VAL A 36 -6.15 -7.90 0.90
CA VAL A 36 -5.01 -6.97 0.94
C VAL A 36 -4.00 -7.36 -0.11
N PHE A 37 -3.70 -6.44 -1.02
CA PHE A 37 -2.72 -6.64 -2.09
C PHE A 37 -1.61 -5.61 -2.01
N SER A 38 -0.42 -6.01 -2.48
CA SER A 38 0.71 -5.13 -2.80
C SER A 38 0.92 -5.13 -4.31
N ARG A 39 1.00 -3.94 -4.92
CA ARG A 39 1.16 -3.80 -6.37
C ARG A 39 2.16 -2.69 -6.71
N GLY A 40 2.80 -2.83 -7.87
CA GLY A 40 3.60 -1.77 -8.47
C GLY A 40 2.92 -1.22 -9.71
N ILE A 41 3.10 0.07 -9.96
CA ILE A 41 2.52 0.72 -11.13
C ILE A 41 3.30 0.33 -12.40
N HIS A 42 4.62 0.30 -12.31
CA HIS A 42 5.54 0.02 -13.41
C HIS A 42 6.31 -1.28 -13.15
N VAL A 43 5.65 -2.40 -13.39
CA VAL A 43 6.23 -3.74 -13.23
C VAL A 43 6.10 -4.49 -14.55
N ALA A 44 7.23 -4.72 -15.20
CA ALA A 44 7.24 -5.42 -16.48
C ALA A 44 7.00 -6.93 -16.32
N PHE A 45 7.54 -7.53 -15.26
CA PHE A 45 7.36 -8.93 -14.90
C PHE A 45 7.55 -9.11 -13.41
N GLU A 46 6.97 -10.17 -12.87
CA GLU A 46 7.12 -10.48 -11.43
C GLU A 46 8.58 -10.75 -11.09
N GLU A 47 9.03 -10.18 -9.98
CA GLU A 47 10.38 -10.38 -9.46
C GLU A 47 10.36 -10.39 -7.92
N PRO A 48 11.42 -10.96 -7.29
CA PRO A 48 11.55 -10.94 -5.84
C PRO A 48 11.60 -9.52 -5.29
N LEU A 49 11.20 -9.34 -4.04
CA LEU A 49 11.27 -8.05 -3.34
C LEU A 49 12.72 -7.56 -3.25
N ASN A 50 12.88 -6.25 -3.06
CA ASN A 50 14.18 -5.69 -2.74
C ASN A 50 14.77 -6.43 -1.52
N PRO A 51 16.03 -6.92 -1.60
CA PRO A 51 16.61 -7.72 -0.51
C PRO A 51 16.68 -7.02 0.84
N LYS A 52 16.84 -5.69 0.86
CA LYS A 52 16.88 -4.91 2.11
C LYS A 52 15.49 -4.81 2.74
N ALA A 53 14.45 -4.60 1.93
CA ALA A 53 13.07 -4.62 2.41
C ALA A 53 12.70 -6.00 2.97
N ASP A 54 13.06 -7.06 2.25
CA ASP A 54 12.85 -8.44 2.67
C ASP A 54 13.54 -8.71 4.03
N ALA A 55 14.81 -8.34 4.14
CA ALA A 55 15.59 -8.53 5.37
C ALA A 55 15.00 -7.78 6.57
N VAL A 56 14.52 -6.55 6.36
CA VAL A 56 13.88 -5.77 7.42
C VAL A 56 12.57 -6.44 7.89
N MET A 57 11.78 -6.95 6.97
CA MET A 57 10.54 -7.66 7.33
C MET A 57 10.84 -8.94 8.10
N ILE A 58 11.77 -9.76 7.63
CA ILE A 58 12.19 -10.99 8.32
C ILE A 58 12.71 -10.66 9.72
N GLY A 59 13.52 -9.60 9.87
CA GLY A 59 14.03 -9.14 11.16
C GLY A 59 12.94 -8.67 12.13
N ASN A 60 11.75 -8.39 11.63
CA ASN A 60 10.57 -8.02 12.41
C ASN A 60 9.52 -9.14 12.49
N ASP A 61 9.95 -10.38 12.29
CA ASP A 61 9.12 -11.59 12.39
C ASP A 61 7.96 -11.63 11.39
N ILE A 62 8.11 -10.98 10.25
CA ILE A 62 7.16 -11.04 9.16
C ILE A 62 7.62 -12.09 8.15
N GLU A 63 6.72 -13.02 7.82
CA GLU A 63 6.99 -14.01 6.80
C GLU A 63 6.85 -13.38 5.41
N THR A 64 7.88 -13.55 4.57
CA THR A 64 7.94 -12.94 3.24
C THR A 64 7.83 -13.95 2.10
N ASP A 65 7.68 -15.24 2.42
CA ASP A 65 7.56 -16.29 1.41
C ASP A 65 6.38 -16.01 0.47
N GLY A 66 6.66 -16.06 -0.83
CA GLY A 66 5.63 -15.81 -1.85
C GLY A 66 5.37 -14.33 -2.16
N LEU A 67 5.98 -13.39 -1.44
CA LEU A 67 5.86 -11.97 -1.75
C LEU A 67 6.74 -11.64 -2.96
N LYS A 68 6.13 -10.94 -3.93
CA LYS A 68 6.79 -10.55 -5.19
C LYS A 68 6.27 -9.19 -5.64
N ALA A 69 7.06 -8.50 -6.45
CA ALA A 69 6.58 -7.35 -7.20
C ALA A 69 5.58 -7.83 -8.27
N ARG A 70 4.36 -7.29 -8.25
CA ARG A 70 3.29 -7.60 -9.20
C ARG A 70 2.70 -6.32 -9.74
N ALA A 71 2.42 -6.30 -11.04
CA ALA A 71 1.82 -5.14 -11.68
C ALA A 71 0.36 -4.95 -11.25
N LEU A 72 0.00 -3.70 -10.95
CA LEU A 72 -1.39 -3.31 -10.78
C LEU A 72 -2.12 -3.50 -12.13
N LYS A 73 -3.31 -4.10 -12.09
CA LYS A 73 -4.17 -4.32 -13.24
C LYS A 73 -5.50 -3.59 -13.07
N ASN A 74 -6.00 -3.02 -14.16
CA ASN A 74 -7.24 -2.27 -14.13
C ASN A 74 -8.42 -3.10 -13.58
N TYR A 75 -8.49 -4.39 -13.91
CA TYR A 75 -9.57 -5.26 -13.42
C TYR A 75 -9.56 -5.50 -11.91
N GLU A 76 -8.44 -5.21 -11.24
CA GLU A 76 -8.36 -5.30 -9.78
C GLU A 76 -9.05 -4.13 -9.07
N ILE A 77 -9.27 -3.04 -9.78
CA ILE A 77 -9.87 -1.81 -9.26
C ILE A 77 -11.38 -1.86 -9.45
N THR A 78 -12.09 -2.24 -8.41
CA THR A 78 -13.56 -2.34 -8.42
C THR A 78 -14.17 -1.15 -7.67
N ASP A 79 -15.49 -1.07 -7.64
CA ASP A 79 -16.22 -0.05 -6.85
C ASP A 79 -16.10 -0.25 -5.33
N ARG A 80 -15.51 -1.38 -4.90
CA ARG A 80 -15.24 -1.70 -3.49
C ARG A 80 -13.75 -1.80 -3.18
N THR A 81 -12.90 -1.28 -4.06
CA THR A 81 -11.46 -1.26 -3.91
C THR A 81 -11.01 0.14 -3.52
N ILE A 82 -10.12 0.23 -2.54
CA ILE A 82 -9.35 1.45 -2.29
C ILE A 82 -7.87 1.15 -2.49
N ILE A 83 -7.18 2.08 -3.16
CA ILE A 83 -5.74 2.01 -3.38
C ILE A 83 -5.08 3.10 -2.54
N PHE A 84 -4.08 2.70 -1.74
CA PHE A 84 -3.22 3.63 -1.02
C PHE A 84 -1.86 3.68 -1.67
N THR A 85 -1.44 4.88 -2.09
CA THR A 85 -0.10 5.14 -2.64
C THR A 85 0.79 5.72 -1.56
N MET A 86 2.10 5.71 -1.81
CA MET A 86 3.10 6.25 -0.88
C MET A 86 3.39 7.72 -1.15
N GLU A 87 3.21 8.16 -2.40
CA GLU A 87 3.49 9.53 -2.85
C GLU A 87 2.35 10.04 -3.73
N ALA A 88 2.18 11.35 -3.76
CA ALA A 88 1.16 12.00 -4.57
C ALA A 88 1.38 11.77 -6.08
N ARG A 89 2.64 11.71 -6.53
CA ARG A 89 2.95 11.43 -7.94
C ARG A 89 2.50 10.03 -8.37
N GLU A 90 2.55 9.07 -7.44
CA GLU A 90 2.07 7.70 -7.70
C GLU A 90 0.54 7.69 -7.84
N ARG A 91 -0.15 8.43 -7.01
CA ARG A 91 -1.60 8.62 -7.14
C ARG A 91 -1.97 9.23 -8.49
N ALA A 92 -1.29 10.31 -8.87
CA ALA A 92 -1.51 10.96 -10.15
C ALA A 92 -1.27 10.01 -11.34
N ASP A 93 -0.23 9.18 -11.26
CA ASP A 93 0.11 8.20 -12.27
C ASP A 93 -1.00 7.14 -12.40
N ILE A 94 -1.50 6.62 -11.29
CA ILE A 94 -2.62 5.66 -11.31
C ILE A 94 -3.88 6.30 -11.91
N LEU A 95 -4.22 7.51 -11.49
CA LEU A 95 -5.40 8.21 -11.99
C LEU A 95 -5.34 8.46 -13.51
N SER A 96 -4.15 8.68 -14.06
CA SER A 96 -3.97 8.92 -15.50
C SER A 96 -3.84 7.62 -16.32
N SER A 97 -3.48 6.50 -15.71
CA SER A 97 -3.12 5.27 -16.42
C SER A 97 -4.18 4.16 -16.34
N PHE A 98 -5.07 4.22 -15.35
CA PHE A 98 -6.06 3.16 -15.13
C PHE A 98 -7.48 3.72 -15.22
N GLU A 99 -8.25 3.17 -16.14
CA GLU A 99 -9.61 3.65 -16.43
C GLU A 99 -10.54 3.55 -15.21
N SER A 100 -10.39 2.51 -14.40
CA SER A 100 -11.23 2.28 -13.23
C SER A 100 -10.83 3.10 -12.00
N ALA A 101 -9.70 3.83 -12.07
CA ALA A 101 -9.22 4.65 -10.97
C ALA A 101 -9.98 5.97 -10.90
N ARG A 102 -10.40 6.35 -9.69
CA ARG A 102 -11.11 7.60 -9.41
C ARG A 102 -10.53 8.27 -8.17
N GLY A 103 -10.77 9.57 -8.02
CA GLY A 103 -10.27 10.34 -6.88
C GLY A 103 -10.64 9.76 -5.52
N GLU A 104 -11.81 9.13 -5.42
CA GLU A 104 -12.31 8.56 -4.17
C GLU A 104 -11.63 7.23 -3.81
N ASN A 105 -11.24 6.44 -4.80
CA ASN A 105 -10.68 5.11 -4.56
C ASN A 105 -9.17 5.01 -4.71
N VAL A 106 -8.49 6.13 -4.95
CA VAL A 106 -7.02 6.20 -4.97
C VAL A 106 -6.59 7.36 -4.07
N ARG A 107 -5.92 7.04 -2.98
CA ARG A 107 -5.56 8.00 -1.94
C ARG A 107 -4.08 7.87 -1.56
N VAL A 108 -3.45 8.98 -1.24
CA VAL A 108 -2.10 8.95 -0.64
C VAL A 108 -2.24 8.53 0.81
N LEU A 109 -1.54 7.48 1.23
CA LEU A 109 -1.68 6.88 2.55
C LEU A 109 -1.45 7.91 3.68
N SER A 110 -0.35 8.66 3.62
CA SER A 110 -0.03 9.67 4.63
C SER A 110 -1.13 10.74 4.73
N ASP A 111 -1.60 11.22 3.59
CA ASP A 111 -2.67 12.21 3.53
C ASP A 111 -3.97 11.67 4.13
N TYR A 112 -4.32 10.44 3.81
CA TYR A 112 -5.53 9.79 4.30
C TYR A 112 -5.58 9.71 5.83
N VAL A 113 -4.44 9.43 6.47
CA VAL A 113 -4.36 9.36 7.94
C VAL A 113 -4.05 10.70 8.61
N GLY A 114 -3.94 11.78 7.83
CA GLY A 114 -3.74 13.13 8.35
C GLY A 114 -2.28 13.54 8.59
N ASP A 115 -1.32 12.79 8.04
CA ASP A 115 0.09 13.14 8.10
C ASP A 115 0.47 14.08 6.97
N GLN A 116 1.46 14.96 7.20
CA GLN A 116 1.89 15.94 6.21
C GLN A 116 2.96 15.43 5.25
N LEU A 117 3.77 14.45 5.67
CA LEU A 117 4.90 13.96 4.90
C LEU A 117 4.58 12.66 4.19
N GLU A 118 4.92 12.60 2.92
CA GLU A 118 4.84 11.39 2.12
C GLU A 118 5.92 10.39 2.53
N ILE A 119 5.67 9.11 2.21
CA ILE A 119 6.61 8.02 2.48
C ILE A 119 7.56 7.91 1.30
N MET A 120 8.79 8.37 1.47
CA MET A 120 9.81 8.40 0.43
C MET A 120 10.40 7.02 0.17
N ASP A 121 10.77 6.77 -1.09
CA ASP A 121 11.42 5.52 -1.48
C ASP A 121 12.85 5.47 -0.90
N PRO A 122 13.20 4.44 -0.11
CA PRO A 122 14.55 4.30 0.42
C PRO A 122 15.54 3.73 -0.60
N TYR A 123 15.15 3.54 -1.86
CA TYR A 123 15.99 2.94 -2.91
C TYR A 123 17.36 3.61 -2.96
N GLY A 124 18.39 2.78 -3.05
CA GLY A 124 19.80 3.26 -3.03
C GLY A 124 20.34 3.53 -1.63
N GLY A 125 19.49 3.47 -0.60
CA GLY A 125 19.90 3.67 0.78
C GLY A 125 20.45 2.41 1.44
N THR A 126 20.84 2.58 2.71
CA THR A 126 21.35 1.48 3.54
C THR A 126 20.20 0.63 4.08
N ILE A 127 20.53 -0.51 4.69
CA ILE A 127 19.52 -1.32 5.40
C ILE A 127 18.87 -0.54 6.55
N GLN A 128 19.62 0.37 7.19
CA GLN A 128 19.09 1.27 8.22
C GLN A 128 18.01 2.21 7.64
N SER A 129 18.22 2.72 6.42
CA SER A 129 17.23 3.54 5.73
C SER A 129 15.94 2.77 5.46
N TYR A 130 16.04 1.49 5.08
CA TYR A 130 14.90 0.62 4.90
C TYR A 130 14.20 0.32 6.22
N GLY A 131 14.97 0.15 7.30
CA GLY A 131 14.42 -0.04 8.64
C GLY A 131 13.64 1.18 9.13
N LEU A 132 14.15 2.39 8.88
CA LEU A 132 13.45 3.63 9.21
C LEU A 132 12.16 3.80 8.38
N CYS A 133 12.22 3.47 7.10
CA CYS A 133 11.04 3.47 6.23
C CYS A 133 9.98 2.49 6.74
N PHE A 134 10.38 1.29 7.13
CA PHE A 134 9.50 0.28 7.72
C PHE A 134 8.81 0.81 8.98
N GLU A 135 9.56 1.44 9.90
CA GLU A 135 8.99 2.00 11.14
C GLU A 135 8.01 3.13 10.85
N LEU A 136 8.31 3.99 9.87
CA LEU A 136 7.38 5.04 9.44
C LEU A 136 6.09 4.44 8.89
N ILE A 137 6.20 3.45 8.00
CA ILE A 137 5.04 2.76 7.43
C ILE A 137 4.23 2.10 8.54
N LYS A 138 4.88 1.44 9.50
CA LYS A 138 4.21 0.81 10.64
C LYS A 138 3.37 1.80 11.42
N THR A 139 3.93 2.96 11.76
CA THR A 139 3.19 4.02 12.47
C THR A 139 1.98 4.48 11.66
N THR A 140 2.16 4.67 10.36
CA THR A 140 1.09 5.11 9.46
C THR A 140 -0.01 4.04 9.34
N ILE A 141 0.37 2.78 9.20
CA ILE A 141 -0.59 1.66 9.15
C ILE A 141 -1.37 1.52 10.46
N MET A 142 -0.72 1.74 11.61
CA MET A 142 -1.41 1.74 12.91
C MET A 142 -2.50 2.80 12.96
N LYS A 143 -2.24 3.99 12.43
CA LYS A 143 -3.25 5.06 12.31
C LYS A 143 -4.40 4.65 11.39
N LEU A 144 -4.07 4.04 10.24
CA LEU A 144 -5.08 3.56 9.29
C LEU A 144 -5.99 2.52 9.95
N VAL A 145 -5.42 1.53 10.63
CA VAL A 145 -6.19 0.48 11.30
C VAL A 145 -7.11 1.07 12.38
N ALA A 146 -6.61 2.04 13.16
CA ALA A 146 -7.43 2.72 14.16
C ALA A 146 -8.64 3.43 13.53
N MET A 147 -8.44 4.09 12.38
CA MET A 147 -9.54 4.73 11.64
C MET A 147 -10.57 3.71 11.15
N LEU A 148 -10.10 2.54 10.69
CA LEU A 148 -10.97 1.47 10.22
C LEU A 148 -11.82 0.86 11.33
N GLU A 149 -11.26 0.70 12.50
CA GLU A 149 -11.95 0.13 13.65
C GLU A 149 -13.04 1.07 14.14
N ASP A 150 -12.84 2.40 14.06
CA ASP A 150 -13.82 3.39 14.46
C ASP A 150 -14.94 3.56 13.42
N ASP A 151 -14.61 3.79 12.17
CA ASP A 151 -15.58 4.25 11.15
C ASP A 151 -15.73 3.29 9.97
N GLY A 152 -14.85 2.31 9.82
CA GLY A 152 -14.77 1.49 8.61
C GLY A 152 -14.19 2.28 7.43
N ILE A 153 -13.95 1.61 6.31
CA ILE A 153 -13.61 2.28 5.05
C ILE A 153 -14.74 2.14 4.05
N PHE A 154 -15.12 3.26 3.47
CA PHE A 154 -16.14 3.31 2.42
C PHE A 154 -15.59 4.07 1.22
N VAL A 155 -15.82 3.54 0.03
CA VAL A 155 -15.64 4.29 -1.22
C VAL A 155 -16.93 5.05 -1.47
N ARG A 156 -16.83 6.37 -1.58
CA ARG A 156 -17.99 7.21 -1.89
C ARG A 156 -18.32 7.04 -3.37
N GLU A 157 -19.60 6.88 -3.65
CA GLU A 157 -20.05 6.99 -5.02
C GLU A 157 -19.93 8.45 -5.46
N ASP A 158 -19.63 8.65 -6.73
CA ASP A 158 -19.63 10.00 -7.31
C ASP A 158 -21.05 10.58 -7.23
N ASP A 159 -21.12 11.75 -6.67
CA ASP A 159 -22.38 12.50 -6.69
C ASP A 159 -22.67 13.02 -8.10
#